data_f8f18942abd40ee928390a3deaddf969
#
_entry.id   f8f18942abd40ee928390a3deaddf969
#
_cell.length_a   1.000
_cell.length_b   1.000
_cell.length_c   1.000
_cell.angle_alpha   90.00
_cell.angle_beta   90.00
_cell.angle_gamma   90.00
#
_symmetry.space_group_name_H-M   'P 1'
#
loop_
_entity.id
_entity.type
_entity.pdbx_description
1 polymer ?
#
loop_
_entity_poly.entity_id
_entity_poly.type
_entity_poly.pdbx_seq_one_letter_code
_entity_poly.pdbx_strand_id
1 'polypeptide(L)'
;MSLRILLADDEKEFVDTLAERLSLRGFAPYVVYDGISALQAATPEKPDVVVLDLFMPGLSGDEVLRRLKVLYPDLPVILLTGHEAVDDNGTNPVAQAFACLTKPLSFNVFLETLQAAVREGKECSANRGKS
;
A
#
# COMPACT_ATOMS: atom_id res chain seq x y z
N MET A 1 -5.18 19.09 5.23
CA MET A 1 -5.58 18.21 4.12
C MET A 1 -5.43 16.76 4.50
N SER A 2 -6.40 15.96 4.08
CA SER A 2 -6.37 14.55 4.41
C SER A 2 -5.42 13.78 3.50
N LEU A 3 -4.67 12.83 4.09
CA LEU A 3 -3.81 11.95 3.33
C LEU A 3 -4.66 10.93 2.59
N ARG A 4 -4.38 10.77 1.32
CA ARG A 4 -5.13 9.85 0.46
C ARG A 4 -4.45 8.49 0.47
N ILE A 5 -5.21 7.49 0.89
CA ILE A 5 -4.71 6.13 1.04
C ILE A 5 -5.52 5.19 0.17
N LEU A 6 -4.87 4.56 -0.79
CA LEU A 6 -5.53 3.56 -1.62
C LEU A 6 -5.37 2.21 -0.95
N LEU A 7 -6.50 1.55 -0.68
CA LEU A 7 -6.53 0.23 -0.06
C LEU A 7 -7.03 -0.79 -1.07
N ALA A 8 -6.24 -1.80 -1.35
CA ALA A 8 -6.60 -2.85 -2.30
C ALA A 8 -6.54 -4.21 -1.62
N ASP A 9 -7.69 -4.85 -1.46
CA ASP A 9 -7.79 -6.13 -0.77
C ASP A 9 -9.12 -6.77 -1.14
N ASP A 10 -9.13 -8.05 -1.48
CA ASP A 10 -10.35 -8.74 -1.87
C ASP A 10 -11.19 -9.20 -0.67
N GLU A 11 -10.67 -9.11 0.54
CA GLU A 11 -11.42 -9.39 1.75
C GLU A 11 -12.22 -8.14 2.14
N LYS A 12 -13.42 -8.03 1.59
CA LYS A 12 -14.22 -6.82 1.70
C LYS A 12 -14.48 -6.37 3.13
N GLU A 13 -14.88 -7.30 4.00
CA GLU A 13 -15.16 -6.94 5.39
C GLU A 13 -13.93 -6.36 6.08
N PHE A 14 -12.79 -6.98 5.84
CA PHE A 14 -11.55 -6.53 6.45
C PHE A 14 -11.19 -5.12 5.96
N VAL A 15 -11.15 -4.93 4.66
CA VAL A 15 -10.65 -3.67 4.11
C VAL A 15 -11.64 -2.53 4.31
N ASP A 16 -12.95 -2.82 4.27
CA ASP A 16 -13.95 -1.79 4.51
C ASP A 16 -13.90 -1.32 5.96
N THR A 17 -13.69 -2.25 6.90
CA THR A 17 -13.53 -1.89 8.31
C THR A 17 -12.27 -1.05 8.51
N LEU A 18 -11.20 -1.43 7.84
CA LEU A 18 -9.95 -0.68 7.92
C LEU A 18 -10.13 0.74 7.40
N ALA A 19 -10.82 0.88 6.29
CA ALA A 19 -11.10 2.19 5.70
C ALA A 19 -11.92 3.06 6.65
N GLU A 20 -12.94 2.46 7.27
CA GLU A 20 -13.76 3.20 8.22
C GLU A 20 -12.93 3.72 9.38
N ARG A 21 -12.04 2.88 9.92
CA ARG A 21 -11.18 3.30 11.02
C ARG A 21 -10.25 4.43 10.61
N LEU A 22 -9.72 4.36 9.40
CA LEU A 22 -8.86 5.42 8.89
C LEU A 22 -9.64 6.72 8.69
N SER A 23 -10.86 6.64 8.18
CA SER A 23 -11.70 7.83 8.01
C SER A 23 -11.94 8.52 9.34
N LEU A 24 -12.18 7.74 10.40
CA LEU A 24 -12.42 8.31 11.71
C LEU A 24 -11.19 9.04 12.27
N ARG A 25 -10.03 8.78 11.72
CA ARG A 25 -8.80 9.45 12.13
C ARG A 25 -8.37 10.57 11.20
N GLY A 26 -9.22 10.94 10.26
CA GLY A 26 -8.96 12.06 9.39
C GLY A 26 -8.26 11.73 8.08
N PHE A 27 -8.00 10.45 7.80
CA PHE A 27 -7.45 10.05 6.52
C PHE A 27 -8.54 9.97 5.46
N ALA A 28 -8.13 9.95 4.21
CA ALA A 28 -9.06 9.83 3.08
C ALA A 28 -8.81 8.49 2.37
N PRO A 29 -9.39 7.39 2.85
CA PRO A 29 -9.19 6.08 2.23
C PRO A 29 -10.06 5.91 0.99
N TYR A 30 -9.52 5.17 0.03
CA TYR A 30 -10.24 4.76 -1.17
C TYR A 30 -10.04 3.27 -1.33
N VAL A 31 -11.13 2.50 -1.36
CA VAL A 31 -11.06 1.05 -1.35
C VAL A 31 -11.34 0.47 -2.73
N VAL A 32 -10.50 -0.48 -3.15
CA VAL A 32 -10.74 -1.31 -4.32
C VAL A 32 -10.51 -2.76 -3.91
N TYR A 33 -11.01 -3.69 -4.71
CA TYR A 33 -11.01 -5.10 -4.30
C TYR A 33 -10.21 -6.02 -5.21
N ASP A 34 -9.46 -5.46 -6.15
CA ASP A 34 -8.60 -6.25 -7.04
C ASP A 34 -7.45 -5.40 -7.56
N GLY A 35 -6.46 -6.06 -8.15
CA GLY A 35 -5.24 -5.38 -8.57
C GLY A 35 -5.43 -4.45 -9.75
N ILE A 36 -6.27 -4.81 -10.69
CA ILE A 36 -6.52 -3.95 -11.86
C ILE A 36 -7.19 -2.66 -11.43
N SER A 37 -8.18 -2.78 -10.55
CA SER A 37 -8.85 -1.60 -10.00
C SER A 37 -7.88 -0.72 -9.23
N ALA A 38 -6.91 -1.33 -8.54
CA ALA A 38 -5.90 -0.56 -7.82
C ALA A 38 -5.06 0.29 -8.77
N LEU A 39 -4.63 -0.29 -9.89
CA LEU A 39 -3.87 0.47 -10.88
C LEU A 39 -4.71 1.59 -11.49
N GLN A 40 -5.95 1.29 -11.80
CA GLN A 40 -6.85 2.29 -12.36
C GLN A 40 -7.10 3.44 -11.40
N ALA A 41 -7.24 3.13 -10.12
CA ALA A 41 -7.49 4.15 -9.10
C ALA A 41 -6.26 5.03 -8.86
N ALA A 42 -5.06 4.48 -9.00
CA ALA A 42 -3.83 5.21 -8.76
C ALA A 42 -3.40 6.10 -9.93
N THR A 43 -3.90 5.82 -11.12
CA THR A 43 -3.38 6.47 -12.33
C THR A 43 -3.82 7.93 -12.49
N PRO A 44 -5.11 8.30 -12.34
CA PRO A 44 -5.51 9.69 -12.54
C PRO A 44 -4.96 10.62 -11.46
N GLU A 45 -4.95 10.15 -10.23
CA GLU A 45 -4.45 10.93 -9.10
C GLU A 45 -3.61 10.03 -8.23
N LYS A 46 -2.34 10.34 -8.14
CA LYS A 46 -1.41 9.58 -7.32
C LYS A 46 -1.84 9.64 -5.85
N PRO A 47 -2.06 8.51 -5.17
CA PRO A 47 -2.34 8.51 -3.74
C PRO A 47 -1.07 8.83 -2.95
N ASP A 48 -1.24 9.17 -1.68
CA ASP A 48 -0.09 9.41 -0.81
C ASP A 48 0.57 8.11 -0.35
N VAL A 49 -0.24 7.07 -0.16
CA VAL A 49 0.23 5.73 0.22
C VAL A 49 -0.71 4.71 -0.41
N VAL A 50 -0.16 3.57 -0.80
CA VAL A 50 -0.96 2.44 -1.27
C VAL A 50 -0.75 1.26 -0.33
N VAL A 51 -1.85 0.61 0.05
CA VAL A 51 -1.84 -0.59 0.87
C VAL A 51 -2.41 -1.71 0.01
N LEU A 52 -1.62 -2.75 -0.24
CA LEU A 52 -1.98 -3.84 -1.15
C LEU A 52 -1.97 -5.18 -0.44
N ASP A 53 -3.01 -5.98 -0.64
CA ASP A 53 -2.96 -7.40 -0.29
C ASP A 53 -2.10 -8.08 -1.34
N LEU A 54 -1.18 -8.91 -0.90
CA LEU A 54 -0.27 -9.62 -1.81
C LEU A 54 -1.02 -10.59 -2.72
N PHE A 55 -2.03 -11.26 -2.18
CA PHE A 55 -2.77 -12.27 -2.92
C PHE A 55 -4.18 -11.79 -3.24
N MET A 56 -4.37 -11.36 -4.48
CA MET A 56 -5.67 -10.91 -4.97
C MET A 56 -5.98 -11.62 -6.28
N PRO A 57 -7.28 -11.80 -6.61
CA PRO A 57 -7.63 -12.41 -7.89
C PRO A 57 -7.19 -11.52 -9.06
N GLY A 58 -6.86 -12.17 -10.17
CA GLY A 58 -6.38 -11.46 -11.35
C GLY A 58 -4.95 -11.03 -11.17
N LEU A 59 -4.72 -9.74 -11.10
CA LEU A 59 -3.39 -9.19 -10.95
C LEU A 59 -2.97 -9.22 -9.48
N SER A 60 -1.89 -9.92 -9.18
CA SER A 60 -1.41 -10.06 -7.81
C SER A 60 -0.83 -8.76 -7.27
N GLY A 61 -0.71 -8.68 -5.92
CA GLY A 61 -0.18 -7.49 -5.27
C GLY A 61 1.25 -7.18 -5.66
N ASP A 62 2.09 -8.19 -5.85
CA ASP A 62 3.48 -7.95 -6.24
C ASP A 62 3.57 -7.39 -7.65
N GLU A 63 2.69 -7.79 -8.54
CA GLU A 63 2.67 -7.22 -9.89
C GLU A 63 2.17 -5.78 -9.87
N VAL A 64 1.15 -5.50 -9.07
CA VAL A 64 0.65 -4.13 -8.89
C VAL A 64 1.76 -3.25 -8.33
N LEU A 65 2.47 -3.75 -7.33
CA LEU A 65 3.60 -3.02 -6.74
C LEU A 65 4.64 -2.66 -7.79
N ARG A 66 5.01 -3.65 -8.62
CA ARG A 66 6.02 -3.43 -9.65
C ARG A 66 5.59 -2.33 -10.61
N ARG A 67 4.34 -2.39 -11.07
CA ARG A 67 3.82 -1.39 -12.00
C ARG A 67 3.70 -0.01 -11.40
N LEU A 68 3.28 0.06 -10.13
CA LEU A 68 3.19 1.34 -9.45
C LEU A 68 4.56 1.99 -9.27
N LYS A 69 5.58 1.17 -9.00
CA LYS A 69 6.93 1.70 -8.82
C LYS A 69 7.54 2.20 -10.13
N VAL A 70 7.11 1.66 -11.26
CA VAL A 70 7.50 2.19 -12.55
C VAL A 70 6.86 3.56 -12.79
N LEU A 71 5.57 3.69 -12.46
CA LEU A 71 4.84 4.94 -12.64
C LEU A 71 5.24 6.01 -11.62
N TYR A 72 5.40 5.60 -10.38
CA TYR A 72 5.65 6.50 -9.26
C TYR A 72 6.74 5.92 -8.37
N PRO A 73 8.02 6.13 -8.71
CA PRO A 73 9.12 5.51 -7.95
C PRO A 73 9.15 5.85 -6.46
N ASP A 74 8.59 7.00 -6.09
CA ASP A 74 8.60 7.46 -4.70
C ASP A 74 7.35 7.09 -3.93
N LEU A 75 6.37 6.48 -4.59
CA LEU A 75 5.12 6.15 -3.93
C LEU A 75 5.35 5.03 -2.92
N PRO A 76 5.10 5.28 -1.62
CA PRO A 76 5.26 4.22 -0.63
C PRO A 76 4.11 3.22 -0.75
N VAL A 77 4.47 1.95 -0.75
CA VAL A 77 3.52 0.85 -0.83
C VAL A 77 3.72 -0.06 0.35
N ILE A 78 2.64 -0.35 1.07
CA ILE A 78 2.64 -1.29 2.18
C ILE A 78 1.93 -2.55 1.71
N LEU A 79 2.59 -3.70 1.82
CA LEU A 79 1.98 -4.97 1.45
C LEU A 79 1.38 -5.64 2.68
N LEU A 80 0.22 -6.26 2.50
CA LEU A 80 -0.42 -7.07 3.52
C LEU A 80 -0.45 -8.51 3.05
N THR A 81 -0.20 -9.44 3.94
CA THR A 81 -0.20 -10.86 3.59
C THR A 81 -0.60 -11.71 4.78
N GLY A 82 -1.27 -12.83 4.51
CA GLY A 82 -1.58 -13.81 5.55
C GLY A 82 -0.45 -14.80 5.79
N HIS A 83 0.60 -14.75 4.96
CA HIS A 83 1.72 -15.66 5.02
C HIS A 83 3.01 -14.89 4.84
N GLU A 84 4.14 -15.59 4.99
CA GLU A 84 5.43 -14.98 4.72
C GLU A 84 5.51 -14.54 3.26
N ALA A 85 6.08 -13.38 3.04
CA ALA A 85 6.12 -12.76 1.72
C ALA A 85 7.36 -13.12 0.91
N VAL A 86 8.20 -14.00 1.41
CA VAL A 86 9.42 -14.45 0.72
C VAL A 86 9.13 -15.77 0.03
N ASP A 87 9.41 -15.85 -1.26
CA ASP A 87 9.21 -17.10 -1.97
C ASP A 87 10.41 -18.04 -1.79
N ASP A 88 10.22 -19.30 -2.21
CA ASP A 88 11.23 -20.33 -2.03
C ASP A 88 12.48 -20.11 -2.89
N ASN A 89 12.41 -19.26 -3.88
CA ASN A 89 13.52 -19.00 -4.78
C ASN A 89 14.40 -17.85 -4.31
N GLY A 90 14.09 -17.26 -3.17
CA GLY A 90 14.83 -16.14 -2.68
C GLY A 90 14.48 -14.82 -3.36
N THR A 91 13.55 -14.85 -4.29
CA THR A 91 13.03 -13.63 -4.88
C THR A 91 12.08 -13.00 -3.89
N ASN A 92 12.34 -11.78 -3.50
CA ASN A 92 11.52 -11.11 -2.51
C ASN A 92 10.71 -10.00 -3.17
N PRO A 93 9.44 -10.25 -3.51
CA PRO A 93 8.64 -9.23 -4.16
C PRO A 93 8.42 -7.99 -3.28
N VAL A 94 8.59 -8.14 -1.97
CA VAL A 94 8.41 -7.01 -1.05
C VAL A 94 9.62 -6.09 -0.99
N ALA A 95 10.71 -6.42 -1.70
CA ALA A 95 11.90 -5.59 -1.65
C ALA A 95 11.66 -4.15 -2.10
N GLN A 96 10.67 -3.93 -2.96
CA GLN A 96 10.32 -2.60 -3.44
C GLN A 96 9.25 -1.93 -2.58
N ALA A 97 8.67 -2.65 -1.64
CA ALA A 97 7.65 -2.10 -0.77
C ALA A 97 8.29 -1.36 0.39
N PHE A 98 7.58 -0.39 0.91
CA PHE A 98 8.03 0.29 2.12
C PHE A 98 8.02 -0.66 3.31
N ALA A 99 6.99 -1.46 3.43
CA ALA A 99 6.85 -2.42 4.52
C ALA A 99 5.93 -3.56 4.10
N CYS A 100 6.04 -4.68 4.80
CA CYS A 100 5.14 -5.81 4.63
C CYS A 100 4.60 -6.19 6.00
N LEU A 101 3.28 -6.17 6.14
CA LEU A 101 2.62 -6.48 7.41
C LEU A 101 1.81 -7.76 7.26
N THR A 102 1.76 -8.54 8.34
CA THR A 102 1.09 -9.82 8.35
C THR A 102 -0.31 -9.69 8.95
N LYS A 103 -1.28 -10.38 8.35
CA LYS A 103 -2.61 -10.51 8.93
C LYS A 103 -2.61 -11.65 9.96
N PRO A 104 -3.34 -11.53 11.05
CA PRO A 104 -4.24 -10.44 11.41
C PRO A 104 -3.46 -9.17 11.77
N LEU A 105 -4.00 -8.04 11.32
CA LEU A 105 -3.30 -6.77 11.40
C LEU A 105 -3.57 -6.05 12.70
N SER A 106 -2.50 -5.64 13.39
CA SER A 106 -2.63 -4.73 14.52
C SER A 106 -2.85 -3.33 13.97
N PHE A 107 -3.97 -2.71 14.33
CA PHE A 107 -4.25 -1.37 13.82
C PHE A 107 -3.20 -0.36 14.28
N ASN A 108 -2.71 -0.50 15.51
CA ASN A 108 -1.68 0.42 16.01
C ASN A 108 -0.38 0.30 15.21
N VAL A 109 0.06 -0.93 14.93
CA VAL A 109 1.25 -1.16 14.11
C VAL A 109 1.03 -0.63 12.70
N PHE A 110 -0.15 -0.88 12.14
CA PHE A 110 -0.49 -0.40 10.81
C PHE A 110 -0.43 1.13 10.76
N LEU A 111 -1.02 1.79 11.74
CA LEU A 111 -1.06 3.25 11.78
C LEU A 111 0.36 3.84 11.88
N GLU A 112 1.20 3.25 12.72
CA GLU A 112 2.60 3.69 12.84
C GLU A 112 3.34 3.51 11.52
N THR A 113 3.14 2.37 10.87
CA THR A 113 3.78 2.08 9.58
C THR A 113 3.32 3.07 8.52
N LEU A 114 2.03 3.35 8.51
CA LEU A 114 1.43 4.29 7.56
C LEU A 114 2.03 5.68 7.72
N GLN A 115 2.14 6.14 8.95
CA GLN A 115 2.69 7.47 9.22
C GLN A 115 4.16 7.54 8.83
N ALA A 116 4.92 6.48 9.09
CA ALA A 116 6.32 6.41 8.70
C ALA A 116 6.47 6.41 7.17
N ALA A 117 5.60 5.69 6.48
CA ALA A 117 5.64 5.62 5.02
C ALA A 117 5.40 6.98 4.39
N VAL A 118 4.42 7.71 4.90
CA VAL A 118 4.13 9.05 4.39
C VAL A 118 5.31 9.99 4.64
N ARG A 119 5.88 9.92 5.82
CA ARG A 119 7.01 10.78 6.19
C ARG A 119 8.22 10.52 5.31
N GLU A 120 8.56 9.24 5.11
CA GLU A 120 9.71 8.89 4.28
C GLU A 120 9.48 9.18 2.80
N GLY A 121 8.26 9.01 2.32
CA GLY A 121 7.92 9.37 0.97
C GLY A 121 8.16 10.85 0.70
N LYS A 122 7.79 11.69 1.66
CA LYS A 122 8.02 13.13 1.55
C LYS A 122 9.50 13.47 1.63
N GLU A 123 10.25 12.79 2.50
CA GLU A 123 11.68 13.00 2.63
C GLU A 123 12.41 12.62 1.35
N CYS A 124 12.04 11.50 0.74
CA CYS A 124 12.61 11.09 -0.54
C CYS A 124 12.39 12.15 -1.61
N SER A 125 11.17 12.66 -1.72
CA SER A 125 10.85 13.70 -2.69
C SER A 125 11.64 14.97 -2.41
N ALA A 126 11.77 15.35 -1.14
CA ALA A 126 12.48 16.57 -0.75
C ALA A 126 13.98 16.44 -1.02
N ASN A 127 14.53 15.26 -0.88
CA ASN A 127 15.98 15.04 -1.00
C ASN A 127 16.45 14.82 -2.43
N ARG A 128 15.54 14.58 -3.36
CA ARG A 128 15.91 14.31 -4.75
C ARG A 128 16.77 15.39 -5.38
N GLY A 129 16.46 16.63 -5.08
CA GLY A 129 17.20 17.74 -5.64
C GLY A 129 18.56 17.96 -5.02
N LYS A 130 18.89 17.22 -3.98
CA LYS A 130 20.13 17.41 -3.23
C LYS A 130 21.21 16.38 -3.52
N SER A 131 20.83 15.30 -4.12
CA SER A 131 21.80 14.20 -4.37
C SER A 131 22.61 14.37 -5.67
#